data_8642cbb1163edd45517fe38e9bb013ee
#
_entry.id   8642cbb1163edd45517fe38e9bb013ee
#
_cell.length_a   1.000
_cell.length_b   1.000
_cell.length_c   1.000
_cell.angle_alpha   90.00
_cell.angle_beta   90.00
_cell.angle_gamma   90.00
#
_symmetry.space_group_name_H-M   'P 1'
#
loop_
_entity.id
_entity.type
_entity.pdbx_description
1 polymer ?
#
loop_
_entity_poly.entity_id
_entity_poly.type
_entity_poly.pdbx_seq_one_letter_code
_entity_poly.pdbx_strand_id
1 'polypeptide(L)'
;MKKMLMVLAMVPMVALAKTSTPEGFTDNLDEAFAAAKASGKYVYACFSGSDWCGWCKKLDKEVFAQKAFLDGVTNDYVLVFIDSPSDQSVLSEHAKRENKKLTEKYEIEGFPTALIFSPDGEKITQTGYQKGGPAPYVKYLMDVRRDGPNLRKRAEAEEAFFAPYGKRVDEMMKTVRKECDEAVKVPLAKARQTLDGIIRDLEAAPVSDDLTEKRDEFIEKLKGMKKMFKGED
;
A
#
# COMPACT_ATOMS: atom_id res chain seq x y z
N MET A 1 68.19 16.22 -19.62
CA MET A 1 67.28 15.04 -19.76
C MET A 1 66.27 15.06 -18.60
N LYS A 2 65.04 15.59 -18.84
CA LYS A 2 63.98 15.65 -17.83
C LYS A 2 63.23 14.33 -17.85
N LYS A 3 63.32 13.55 -16.77
CA LYS A 3 62.50 12.32 -16.56
C LYS A 3 61.09 12.78 -16.25
N MET A 4 60.15 12.54 -17.16
CA MET A 4 58.72 12.76 -17.01
C MET A 4 58.16 11.55 -16.21
N LEU A 5 57.84 11.77 -14.95
CA LEU A 5 57.17 10.77 -14.11
C LEU A 5 55.69 10.71 -14.51
N MET A 6 55.32 9.63 -15.15
CA MET A 6 53.92 9.35 -15.51
C MET A 6 53.23 8.79 -14.27
N VAL A 7 52.48 9.65 -13.54
CA VAL A 7 51.63 9.21 -12.44
C VAL A 7 50.39 8.58 -13.05
N LEU A 8 50.33 7.25 -13.04
CA LEU A 8 49.19 6.48 -13.42
C LEU A 8 48.13 6.65 -12.30
N ALA A 9 47.16 7.53 -12.51
CA ALA A 9 46.01 7.69 -11.60
C ALA A 9 45.19 6.40 -11.65
N MET A 10 45.30 5.58 -10.61
CA MET A 10 44.35 4.49 -10.35
C MET A 10 43.02 5.11 -10.03
N VAL A 11 42.14 5.18 -11.01
CA VAL A 11 40.71 5.46 -10.78
C VAL A 11 40.14 4.23 -10.06
N PRO A 12 39.65 4.35 -8.82
CA PRO A 12 39.01 3.22 -8.17
C PRO A 12 37.78 2.85 -9.00
N MET A 13 37.77 1.61 -9.50
CA MET A 13 36.60 1.01 -10.12
C MET A 13 35.59 0.79 -9.01
N VAL A 14 34.70 1.76 -8.81
CA VAL A 14 33.56 1.59 -7.93
C VAL A 14 32.71 0.47 -8.55
N ALA A 15 32.78 -0.70 -7.95
CA ALA A 15 31.87 -1.79 -8.30
C ALA A 15 30.46 -1.27 -8.04
N LEU A 16 29.63 -1.15 -9.10
CA LEU A 16 28.22 -0.90 -8.95
C LEU A 16 27.66 -2.06 -8.12
N ALA A 17 27.32 -1.76 -6.87
CA ALA A 17 26.62 -2.71 -6.02
C ALA A 17 25.28 -3.03 -6.72
N LYS A 18 24.97 -4.32 -6.84
CA LYS A 18 23.67 -4.77 -7.35
C LYS A 18 22.61 -4.30 -6.37
N THR A 19 21.73 -3.42 -6.80
CA THR A 19 20.60 -2.93 -5.99
C THR A 19 19.28 -3.43 -6.58
N SER A 20 18.30 -3.69 -5.72
CA SER A 20 16.93 -3.98 -6.12
C SER A 20 16.12 -2.73 -6.43
N THR A 21 16.63 -1.55 -6.04
CA THR A 21 15.94 -0.27 -6.22
C THR A 21 15.94 0.13 -7.69
N PRO A 22 14.75 0.36 -8.31
CA PRO A 22 14.67 0.78 -9.70
C PRO A 22 15.28 2.17 -9.92
N GLU A 23 15.65 2.46 -11.17
CA GLU A 23 16.15 3.78 -11.58
C GLU A 23 15.12 4.87 -11.21
N GLY A 24 15.60 5.99 -10.69
CA GLY A 24 14.75 7.14 -10.29
C GLY A 24 14.07 7.00 -8.94
N PHE A 25 14.24 5.86 -8.26
CA PHE A 25 13.72 5.65 -6.91
C PHE A 25 14.83 5.81 -5.86
N THR A 26 14.45 6.22 -4.64
CA THR A 26 15.26 6.08 -3.43
C THR A 26 14.73 4.93 -2.56
N ASP A 27 15.55 4.41 -1.67
CA ASP A 27 15.15 3.41 -0.66
C ASP A 27 15.00 4.03 0.76
N ASN A 28 15.03 5.37 0.85
CA ASN A 28 14.95 6.11 2.10
C ASN A 28 13.69 6.98 2.15
N LEU A 29 12.68 6.52 2.88
CA LEU A 29 11.39 7.21 3.00
C LEU A 29 11.50 8.55 3.74
N ASP A 30 12.38 8.65 4.75
CA ASP A 30 12.54 9.88 5.53
C ASP A 30 13.19 10.99 4.68
N GLU A 31 14.21 10.64 3.90
CA GLU A 31 14.80 11.57 2.93
C GLU A 31 13.80 11.98 1.85
N ALA A 32 12.97 11.04 1.40
CA ALA A 32 11.92 11.34 0.43
C ALA A 32 10.89 12.32 0.98
N PHE A 33 10.46 12.18 2.23
CA PHE A 33 9.56 13.14 2.87
C PHE A 33 10.21 14.53 3.01
N ALA A 34 11.49 14.58 3.40
CA ALA A 34 12.21 15.85 3.47
C ALA A 34 12.30 16.53 2.10
N ALA A 35 12.65 15.78 1.06
CA ALA A 35 12.71 16.28 -0.32
C ALA A 35 11.33 16.72 -0.85
N ALA A 36 10.28 15.94 -0.56
CA ALA A 36 8.90 16.23 -0.94
C ALA A 36 8.44 17.57 -0.31
N LYS A 37 8.65 17.73 0.99
CA LYS A 37 8.32 18.96 1.71
C LYS A 37 9.04 20.18 1.17
N ALA A 38 10.34 20.05 0.86
CA ALA A 38 11.16 21.14 0.32
C ALA A 38 10.75 21.55 -1.11
N SER A 39 10.27 20.58 -1.93
CA SER A 39 9.94 20.81 -3.34
C SER A 39 8.45 20.91 -3.65
N GLY A 40 7.56 20.69 -2.67
CA GLY A 40 6.11 20.64 -2.88
C GLY A 40 5.63 19.41 -3.66
N LYS A 41 6.48 18.37 -3.79
CA LYS A 41 6.14 17.13 -4.47
C LYS A 41 5.40 16.17 -3.54
N TYR A 42 4.62 15.28 -4.14
CA TYR A 42 4.03 14.14 -3.44
C TYR A 42 5.09 13.03 -3.26
N VAL A 43 4.83 12.07 -2.37
CA VAL A 43 5.66 10.87 -2.24
C VAL A 43 4.87 9.67 -2.75
N TYR A 44 5.50 8.88 -3.61
CA TYR A 44 5.02 7.58 -4.05
C TYR A 44 5.93 6.50 -3.46
N ALA A 45 5.45 5.77 -2.45
CA ALA A 45 6.22 4.74 -1.75
C ALA A 45 5.68 3.34 -2.10
N CYS A 46 6.43 2.60 -2.92
CA CYS A 46 6.08 1.26 -3.36
C CYS A 46 6.71 0.19 -2.47
N PHE A 47 5.88 -0.58 -1.82
CA PHE A 47 6.26 -1.79 -1.08
C PHE A 47 6.26 -2.99 -2.03
N SER A 48 7.38 -3.71 -2.08
CA SER A 48 7.64 -4.73 -3.09
C SER A 48 8.35 -5.96 -2.51
N GLY A 49 8.29 -7.07 -3.24
CA GLY A 49 9.11 -8.26 -3.04
C GLY A 49 9.78 -8.60 -4.36
N SER A 50 10.86 -7.89 -4.70
CA SER A 50 11.44 -7.80 -6.04
C SER A 50 11.86 -9.15 -6.63
N ASP A 51 12.32 -10.11 -5.81
CA ASP A 51 12.84 -11.39 -6.26
C ASP A 51 11.82 -12.55 -6.23
N TRP A 52 10.70 -12.41 -5.50
CA TRP A 52 9.70 -13.48 -5.36
C TRP A 52 8.28 -13.10 -5.79
N CYS A 53 7.88 -11.81 -5.72
CA CYS A 53 6.51 -11.37 -6.02
C CYS A 53 6.28 -11.23 -7.54
N GLY A 54 5.48 -12.07 -8.13
CA GLY A 54 5.17 -12.04 -9.56
C GLY A 54 4.52 -10.73 -10.04
N TRP A 55 3.59 -10.18 -9.25
CA TRP A 55 2.94 -8.91 -9.58
C TRP A 55 3.86 -7.70 -9.43
N CYS A 56 4.83 -7.77 -8.49
CA CYS A 56 5.85 -6.74 -8.33
C CYS A 56 6.78 -6.69 -9.55
N LYS A 57 7.27 -7.85 -10.00
CA LYS A 57 8.07 -7.97 -11.22
C LYS A 57 7.33 -7.46 -12.45
N LYS A 58 6.02 -7.69 -12.50
CA LYS A 58 5.17 -7.21 -13.58
C LYS A 58 5.03 -5.69 -13.54
N LEU A 59 4.80 -5.10 -12.36
CA LEU A 59 4.75 -3.65 -12.17
C LEU A 59 6.07 -2.98 -12.55
N ASP A 60 7.19 -3.55 -12.10
CA ASP A 60 8.52 -3.07 -12.46
C ASP A 60 8.72 -3.07 -13.98
N LYS A 61 8.52 -4.21 -14.64
CA LYS A 61 8.71 -4.37 -16.07
C LYS A 61 7.79 -3.47 -16.92
N GLU A 62 6.51 -3.42 -16.58
CA GLU A 62 5.48 -2.76 -17.40
C GLU A 62 5.37 -1.26 -17.12
N VAL A 63 5.81 -0.78 -15.94
CA VAL A 63 5.67 0.61 -15.50
C VAL A 63 7.00 1.23 -15.13
N PHE A 64 7.69 0.76 -14.08
CA PHE A 64 8.84 1.46 -13.54
C PHE A 64 10.04 1.49 -14.46
N ALA A 65 10.32 0.39 -15.18
CA ALA A 65 11.39 0.31 -16.16
C ALA A 65 11.10 1.11 -17.45
N GLN A 66 9.94 1.75 -17.55
CA GLN A 66 9.56 2.52 -18.73
C GLN A 66 9.91 4.00 -18.56
N LYS A 67 10.73 4.55 -19.45
CA LYS A 67 11.09 5.98 -19.44
C LYS A 67 9.87 6.90 -19.37
N ALA A 68 8.78 6.52 -20.05
CA ALA A 68 7.53 7.29 -20.02
C ALA A 68 6.90 7.42 -18.63
N PHE A 69 7.12 6.45 -17.73
CA PHE A 69 6.70 6.58 -16.35
C PHE A 69 7.55 7.63 -15.62
N LEU A 70 8.86 7.50 -15.65
CA LEU A 70 9.77 8.43 -14.98
C LEU A 70 9.57 9.87 -15.46
N ASP A 71 9.55 10.06 -16.78
CA ASP A 71 9.32 11.38 -17.40
C ASP A 71 7.96 11.97 -16.97
N GLY A 72 6.95 11.12 -16.77
CA GLY A 72 5.60 11.55 -16.45
C GLY A 72 5.38 11.88 -14.97
N VAL A 73 6.22 11.39 -14.03
CA VAL A 73 5.94 11.53 -12.59
C VAL A 73 7.03 12.26 -11.80
N THR A 74 8.29 12.28 -12.24
CA THR A 74 9.40 12.80 -11.42
C THR A 74 9.36 14.31 -11.14
N ASN A 75 8.61 15.07 -11.92
CA ASN A 75 8.38 16.49 -11.65
C ASN A 75 7.42 16.69 -10.45
N ASP A 76 6.54 15.75 -10.19
CA ASP A 76 5.42 15.85 -9.26
C ASP A 76 5.53 14.91 -8.07
N TYR A 77 6.37 13.87 -8.18
CA TYR A 77 6.55 12.84 -7.18
C TYR A 77 8.02 12.59 -6.83
N VAL A 78 8.29 12.33 -5.57
CA VAL A 78 9.50 11.64 -5.08
C VAL A 78 9.16 10.16 -5.00
N LEU A 79 9.96 9.31 -5.66
CA LEU A 79 9.69 7.88 -5.77
C LEU A 79 10.52 7.11 -4.75
N VAL A 80 9.87 6.24 -3.98
CA VAL A 80 10.48 5.40 -2.95
C VAL A 80 10.18 3.93 -3.22
N PHE A 81 11.19 3.08 -3.10
CA PHE A 81 11.07 1.64 -3.27
C PHE A 81 11.45 0.92 -1.97
N ILE A 82 10.46 0.38 -1.28
CA ILE A 82 10.61 -0.33 -0.02
C ILE A 82 10.52 -1.82 -0.33
N ASP A 83 11.68 -2.43 -0.51
CA ASP A 83 11.77 -3.82 -0.95
C ASP A 83 11.91 -4.78 0.23
N SER A 84 11.26 -5.94 0.11
CA SER A 84 11.33 -7.07 1.03
C SER A 84 11.75 -8.33 0.29
N PRO A 85 12.96 -8.37 -0.30
CA PRO A 85 13.45 -9.50 -1.07
C PRO A 85 13.84 -10.67 -0.16
N SER A 86 13.86 -11.89 -0.71
CA SER A 86 14.46 -13.06 -0.06
C SER A 86 15.98 -12.90 0.06
N ASP A 87 16.62 -12.38 -0.99
CA ASP A 87 18.05 -12.05 -1.00
C ASP A 87 18.30 -10.64 -0.44
N GLN A 88 18.59 -10.56 0.85
CA GLN A 88 18.88 -9.28 1.54
C GLN A 88 20.18 -8.62 1.07
N SER A 89 21.05 -9.30 0.32
CA SER A 89 22.33 -8.75 -0.14
C SER A 89 22.17 -7.62 -1.16
N VAL A 90 21.00 -7.53 -1.81
CA VAL A 90 20.66 -6.48 -2.78
C VAL A 90 20.17 -5.18 -2.14
N LEU A 91 19.95 -5.17 -0.81
CA LEU A 91 19.49 -3.99 -0.07
C LEU A 91 20.67 -3.16 0.45
N SER A 92 20.45 -1.84 0.51
CA SER A 92 21.32 -0.95 1.27
C SER A 92 21.27 -1.26 2.77
N GLU A 93 22.25 -0.81 3.55
CA GLU A 93 22.24 -0.98 5.01
C GLU A 93 21.08 -0.21 5.67
N HIS A 94 20.62 0.89 5.07
CA HIS A 94 19.43 1.61 5.49
C HIS A 94 18.18 0.74 5.28
N ALA A 95 17.97 0.26 4.06
CA ALA A 95 16.81 -0.56 3.71
C ALA A 95 16.69 -1.83 4.56
N LYS A 96 17.81 -2.53 4.84
CA LYS A 96 17.83 -3.70 5.74
C LYS A 96 17.27 -3.40 7.13
N ARG A 97 17.57 -2.21 7.65
CA ARG A 97 17.11 -1.81 9.00
C ARG A 97 15.66 -1.35 9.03
N GLU A 98 15.21 -0.67 7.97
CA GLU A 98 13.96 0.09 8.03
C GLU A 98 12.80 -0.56 7.28
N ASN A 99 13.04 -1.30 6.18
CA ASN A 99 11.95 -1.77 5.32
C ASN A 99 10.92 -2.65 6.03
N LYS A 100 11.39 -3.56 6.92
CA LYS A 100 10.47 -4.39 7.71
C LYS A 100 9.62 -3.55 8.66
N LYS A 101 10.22 -2.58 9.36
CA LYS A 101 9.49 -1.67 10.27
C LYS A 101 8.47 -0.82 9.52
N LEU A 102 8.83 -0.35 8.32
CA LEU A 102 7.91 0.42 7.48
C LEU A 102 6.73 -0.44 7.00
N THR A 103 6.98 -1.69 6.61
CA THR A 103 5.95 -2.64 6.22
C THR A 103 4.96 -2.89 7.37
N GLU A 104 5.47 -3.08 8.59
CA GLU A 104 4.65 -3.23 9.80
C GLU A 104 3.92 -1.93 10.17
N LYS A 105 4.62 -0.78 10.16
CA LYS A 105 4.05 0.54 10.50
C LYS A 105 2.86 0.91 9.61
N TYR A 106 2.95 0.61 8.33
CA TYR A 106 1.89 0.94 7.36
C TYR A 106 0.92 -0.22 7.10
N GLU A 107 1.01 -1.29 7.88
CA GLU A 107 0.10 -2.45 7.84
C GLU A 107 -0.04 -3.02 6.42
N ILE A 108 1.10 -3.25 5.76
CA ILE A 108 1.13 -3.74 4.38
C ILE A 108 0.83 -5.24 4.37
N GLU A 109 -0.35 -5.62 3.91
CA GLU A 109 -0.84 -7.01 3.88
C GLU A 109 -0.50 -7.75 2.58
N GLY A 110 -0.12 -7.03 1.52
CA GLY A 110 0.15 -7.63 0.21
C GLY A 110 1.08 -6.79 -0.67
N PHE A 111 1.61 -7.43 -1.71
CA PHE A 111 2.57 -6.82 -2.65
C PHE A 111 2.13 -7.00 -4.11
N PRO A 112 2.36 -5.98 -4.99
CA PRO A 112 2.85 -4.66 -4.63
C PRO A 112 1.75 -3.80 -4.00
N THR A 113 2.10 -3.00 -3.00
CA THR A 113 1.27 -1.91 -2.48
C THR A 113 2.05 -0.61 -2.58
N ALA A 114 1.45 0.40 -3.14
CA ALA A 114 2.03 1.73 -3.20
C ALA A 114 1.18 2.72 -2.40
N LEU A 115 1.80 3.41 -1.45
CA LEU A 115 1.20 4.49 -0.69
C LEU A 115 1.54 5.82 -1.32
N ILE A 116 0.57 6.71 -1.40
CA ILE A 116 0.73 8.06 -1.92
C ILE A 116 0.53 9.05 -0.77
N PHE A 117 1.54 9.91 -0.55
CA PHE A 117 1.51 10.92 0.49
C PHE A 117 1.56 12.33 -0.09
N SER A 118 0.94 13.26 0.62
CA SER A 118 1.08 14.70 0.35
C SER A 118 2.51 15.20 0.63
N PRO A 119 2.88 16.42 0.21
CA PRO A 119 4.17 17.04 0.56
C PRO A 119 4.41 17.15 2.08
N ASP A 120 3.34 17.20 2.88
CA ASP A 120 3.41 17.24 4.34
C ASP A 120 3.49 15.88 5.01
N GLY A 121 3.55 14.79 4.23
CA GLY A 121 3.68 13.41 4.71
C GLY A 121 2.37 12.75 5.11
N GLU A 122 1.21 13.34 4.81
CA GLU A 122 -0.09 12.75 5.07
C GLU A 122 -0.46 11.73 4.00
N LYS A 123 -0.88 10.52 4.40
CA LYS A 123 -1.36 9.49 3.47
C LYS A 123 -2.64 9.94 2.77
N ILE A 124 -2.60 9.98 1.44
CA ILE A 124 -3.73 10.36 0.60
C ILE A 124 -4.55 9.14 0.20
N THR A 125 -3.88 8.13 -0.35
CA THR A 125 -4.51 6.90 -0.85
C THR A 125 -3.47 5.80 -1.01
N GLN A 126 -3.93 4.63 -1.42
CA GLN A 126 -3.08 3.51 -1.81
C GLN A 126 -3.51 2.91 -3.13
N THR A 127 -2.56 2.26 -3.81
CA THR A 127 -2.78 1.55 -5.06
C THR A 127 -1.85 0.33 -5.13
N GLY A 128 -1.91 -0.39 -6.24
CA GLY A 128 -1.04 -1.52 -6.54
C GLY A 128 -0.77 -1.61 -8.02
N TYR A 129 -0.64 -2.83 -8.55
CA TYR A 129 -0.51 -3.04 -9.99
C TYR A 129 -1.82 -2.67 -10.72
N GLN A 130 -1.69 -1.92 -11.80
CA GLN A 130 -2.77 -1.59 -12.73
C GLN A 130 -2.36 -1.99 -14.15
N LYS A 131 -3.29 -2.57 -14.91
CA LYS A 131 -3.07 -2.93 -16.32
C LYS A 131 -2.96 -1.70 -17.21
N GLY A 132 -2.18 -1.82 -18.29
CA GLY A 132 -2.15 -0.81 -19.35
C GLY A 132 -0.81 -0.08 -19.49
N GLY A 133 0.18 -0.43 -18.66
CA GLY A 133 1.53 0.14 -18.73
C GLY A 133 1.63 1.56 -18.17
N PRO A 134 2.64 2.35 -18.59
CA PRO A 134 2.97 3.62 -17.93
C PRO A 134 1.92 4.72 -18.13
N ALA A 135 1.32 4.87 -19.29
CA ALA A 135 0.45 6.02 -19.57
C ALA A 135 -0.79 6.09 -18.67
N PRO A 136 -1.62 5.03 -18.50
CA PRO A 136 -2.73 5.08 -17.56
C PRO A 136 -2.27 5.17 -16.10
N TYR A 137 -1.11 4.60 -15.75
CA TYR A 137 -0.56 4.69 -14.41
C TYR A 137 -0.13 6.12 -14.06
N VAL A 138 0.56 6.81 -14.97
CA VAL A 138 0.90 8.25 -14.85
C VAL A 138 -0.37 9.08 -14.72
N LYS A 139 -1.36 8.83 -15.60
CA LYS A 139 -2.65 9.55 -15.52
C LYS A 139 -3.29 9.41 -14.15
N TYR A 140 -3.35 8.19 -13.61
CA TYR A 140 -3.88 7.93 -12.28
C TYR A 140 -3.13 8.74 -11.20
N LEU A 141 -1.80 8.75 -11.21
CA LEU A 141 -1.02 9.51 -10.24
C LEU A 141 -1.27 11.03 -10.37
N MET A 142 -1.39 11.55 -11.58
CA MET A 142 -1.73 12.97 -11.80
C MET A 142 -3.13 13.31 -11.29
N ASP A 143 -4.09 12.41 -11.49
CA ASP A 143 -5.45 12.56 -10.94
C ASP A 143 -5.43 12.56 -9.41
N VAL A 144 -4.67 11.65 -8.76
CA VAL A 144 -4.47 11.62 -7.30
C VAL A 144 -3.86 12.93 -6.80
N ARG A 145 -2.85 13.46 -7.50
CA ARG A 145 -2.23 14.73 -7.12
C ARG A 145 -3.21 15.91 -7.18
N ARG A 146 -4.02 15.97 -8.24
CA ARG A 146 -5.02 17.04 -8.43
C ARG A 146 -6.12 16.96 -7.39
N ASP A 147 -6.63 15.77 -7.12
CA ASP A 147 -7.82 15.54 -6.31
C ASP A 147 -7.51 15.06 -4.88
N GLY A 148 -6.23 14.94 -4.52
CA GLY A 148 -5.75 14.38 -3.25
C GLY A 148 -6.43 14.91 -1.98
N PRO A 149 -6.61 16.22 -1.81
CA PRO A 149 -7.31 16.76 -0.65
C PRO A 149 -8.77 16.29 -0.54
N ASN A 150 -9.45 16.12 -1.67
CA ASN A 150 -10.81 15.61 -1.71
C ASN A 150 -10.85 14.09 -1.48
N LEU A 151 -9.90 13.35 -2.07
CA LEU A 151 -9.76 11.90 -1.86
C LEU A 151 -9.53 11.59 -0.39
N ARG A 152 -8.71 12.37 0.30
CA ARG A 152 -8.46 12.19 1.74
C ARG A 152 -9.73 12.42 2.55
N LYS A 153 -10.44 13.51 2.33
CA LYS A 153 -11.70 13.79 3.02
C LYS A 153 -12.73 12.68 2.82
N ARG A 154 -12.80 12.13 1.60
CA ARG A 154 -13.68 10.99 1.30
C ARG A 154 -13.24 9.73 2.02
N ALA A 155 -11.93 9.43 2.07
CA ALA A 155 -11.39 8.29 2.81
C ALA A 155 -11.65 8.41 4.32
N GLU A 156 -11.45 9.59 4.91
CA GLU A 156 -11.77 9.87 6.31
C GLU A 156 -13.27 9.70 6.62
N ALA A 157 -14.12 10.18 5.73
CA ALA A 157 -15.56 10.03 5.87
C ALA A 157 -16.00 8.55 5.73
N GLU A 158 -15.40 7.81 4.81
CA GLU A 158 -15.60 6.38 4.64
C GLU A 158 -15.20 5.59 5.89
N GLU A 159 -14.00 5.83 6.39
CA GLU A 159 -13.51 5.20 7.62
C GLU A 159 -14.43 5.50 8.81
N ALA A 160 -14.78 6.78 9.00
CA ALA A 160 -15.69 7.19 10.08
C ALA A 160 -17.06 6.51 9.97
N PHE A 161 -17.57 6.32 8.76
CA PHE A 161 -18.85 5.64 8.54
C PHE A 161 -18.77 4.14 8.86
N PHE A 162 -17.72 3.44 8.40
CA PHE A 162 -17.64 1.98 8.54
C PHE A 162 -17.01 1.49 9.84
N ALA A 163 -16.17 2.29 10.51
CA ALA A 163 -15.45 1.87 11.72
C ALA A 163 -16.35 1.28 12.84
N PRO A 164 -17.54 1.85 13.17
CA PRO A 164 -18.40 1.27 14.20
C PRO A 164 -18.90 -0.13 13.83
N TYR A 165 -19.17 -0.39 12.56
CA TYR A 165 -19.66 -1.67 12.07
C TYR A 165 -18.55 -2.71 12.02
N GLY A 166 -17.35 -2.33 11.55
CA GLY A 166 -16.15 -3.17 11.56
C GLY A 166 -15.82 -3.67 12.96
N LYS A 167 -15.80 -2.80 13.96
CA LYS A 167 -15.57 -3.18 15.36
C LYS A 167 -16.55 -4.24 15.87
N ARG A 168 -17.83 -4.11 15.53
CA ARG A 168 -18.87 -5.09 15.94
C ARG A 168 -18.64 -6.45 15.28
N VAL A 169 -18.20 -6.48 14.02
CA VAL A 169 -17.83 -7.71 13.31
C VAL A 169 -16.61 -8.34 13.97
N ASP A 170 -15.57 -7.57 14.26
CA ASP A 170 -14.33 -8.07 14.89
C ASP A 170 -14.59 -8.66 16.28
N GLU A 171 -15.40 -7.99 17.10
CA GLU A 171 -15.77 -8.50 18.42
C GLU A 171 -16.56 -9.80 18.33
N MET A 172 -17.50 -9.88 17.40
CA MET A 172 -18.23 -11.11 17.10
C MET A 172 -17.27 -12.23 16.68
N MET A 173 -16.36 -11.96 15.76
CA MET A 173 -15.41 -12.96 15.26
C MET A 173 -14.42 -13.42 16.32
N LYS A 174 -13.98 -12.53 17.23
CA LYS A 174 -13.16 -12.91 18.39
C LYS A 174 -13.91 -13.89 19.29
N THR A 175 -15.19 -13.62 19.53
CA THR A 175 -16.04 -14.52 20.35
C THR A 175 -16.20 -15.88 19.68
N VAL A 176 -16.52 -15.91 18.40
CA VAL A 176 -16.66 -17.16 17.62
C VAL A 176 -15.36 -17.95 17.66
N ARG A 177 -14.20 -17.31 17.44
CA ARG A 177 -12.89 -17.99 17.45
C ARG A 177 -12.58 -18.59 18.82
N LYS A 178 -12.76 -17.82 19.90
CA LYS A 178 -12.53 -18.30 21.25
C LYS A 178 -13.37 -19.52 21.59
N GLU A 179 -14.66 -19.50 21.25
CA GLU A 179 -15.57 -20.61 21.51
C GLU A 179 -15.26 -21.85 20.65
N CYS A 180 -14.73 -21.66 19.43
CA CYS A 180 -14.21 -22.77 18.62
C CYS A 180 -12.98 -23.43 19.26
N ASP A 181 -12.03 -22.63 19.77
CA ASP A 181 -10.80 -23.12 20.41
C ASP A 181 -11.09 -23.88 21.71
N GLU A 182 -12.14 -23.49 22.45
CA GLU A 182 -12.58 -24.15 23.70
C GLU A 182 -13.45 -25.40 23.44
N ALA A 183 -13.63 -25.81 22.17
CA ALA A 183 -14.51 -26.93 21.75
C ALA A 183 -15.96 -26.81 22.30
N VAL A 184 -16.38 -25.62 22.64
CA VAL A 184 -17.75 -25.29 23.02
C VAL A 184 -18.59 -25.24 21.75
N LYS A 185 -19.86 -25.67 21.82
CA LYS A 185 -20.80 -25.47 20.70
C LYS A 185 -20.90 -23.96 20.43
N VAL A 186 -20.26 -23.49 19.36
CA VAL A 186 -20.28 -22.11 18.95
C VAL A 186 -21.73 -21.66 18.81
N PRO A 187 -22.16 -20.56 19.47
CA PRO A 187 -23.51 -20.06 19.28
C PRO A 187 -23.63 -19.34 17.95
N LEU A 188 -23.58 -20.13 16.84
CA LEU A 188 -23.71 -19.64 15.47
C LEU A 188 -24.98 -18.81 15.30
N ALA A 189 -26.03 -19.14 16.06
CA ALA A 189 -27.26 -18.35 16.10
C ALA A 189 -27.02 -16.91 16.60
N LYS A 190 -26.18 -16.74 17.64
CA LYS A 190 -25.85 -15.41 18.17
C LYS A 190 -25.01 -14.60 17.18
N ALA A 191 -24.03 -15.23 16.52
CA ALA A 191 -23.23 -14.59 15.49
C ALA A 191 -24.12 -14.15 14.30
N ARG A 192 -25.04 -15.00 13.86
CA ARG A 192 -26.03 -14.66 12.82
C ARG A 192 -26.92 -13.50 13.23
N GLN A 193 -27.43 -13.50 14.46
CA GLN A 193 -28.24 -12.41 14.98
C GLN A 193 -27.48 -11.08 15.05
N THR A 194 -26.19 -11.12 15.43
CA THR A 194 -25.31 -9.95 15.42
C THR A 194 -25.13 -9.40 14.01
N LEU A 195 -24.86 -10.27 13.02
CA LEU A 195 -24.76 -9.86 11.62
C LEU A 195 -26.05 -9.26 11.08
N ASP A 196 -27.21 -9.85 11.42
CA ASP A 196 -28.52 -9.29 11.04
C ASP A 196 -28.75 -7.90 11.63
N GLY A 197 -28.32 -7.67 12.86
CA GLY A 197 -28.35 -6.35 13.48
C GLY A 197 -27.45 -5.34 12.75
N ILE A 198 -26.22 -5.73 12.43
CA ILE A 198 -25.28 -4.87 11.71
C ILE A 198 -25.80 -4.53 10.31
N ILE A 199 -26.30 -5.51 9.56
CA ILE A 199 -26.85 -5.32 8.22
C ILE A 199 -28.04 -4.34 8.28
N ARG A 200 -28.98 -4.54 9.18
CA ARG A 200 -30.14 -3.66 9.35
C ARG A 200 -29.73 -2.22 9.69
N ASP A 201 -28.75 -2.05 10.58
CA ASP A 201 -28.25 -0.73 10.97
C ASP A 201 -27.56 -0.02 9.79
N LEU A 202 -26.81 -0.78 8.96
CA LEU A 202 -26.19 -0.26 7.73
C LEU A 202 -27.23 0.12 6.68
N GLU A 203 -28.28 -0.70 6.48
CA GLU A 203 -29.36 -0.42 5.54
C GLU A 203 -30.16 0.83 5.95
N ALA A 204 -30.29 1.08 7.25
CA ALA A 204 -31.01 2.25 7.79
C ALA A 204 -30.14 3.51 7.93
N ALA A 205 -28.81 3.38 7.88
CA ALA A 205 -27.91 4.49 8.10
C ALA A 205 -27.96 5.50 6.93
N PRO A 206 -28.08 6.81 7.21
CA PRO A 206 -27.93 7.82 6.18
C PRO A 206 -26.51 7.78 5.63
N VAL A 207 -26.38 7.76 4.32
CA VAL A 207 -25.10 7.68 3.62
C VAL A 207 -25.11 8.63 2.42
N SER A 208 -23.97 9.24 2.15
CA SER A 208 -23.79 10.07 0.95
C SER A 208 -23.75 9.21 -0.31
N ASP A 209 -24.10 9.78 -1.46
CA ASP A 209 -24.19 9.06 -2.74
C ASP A 209 -22.89 8.33 -3.10
N ASP A 210 -21.72 8.93 -2.78
CA ASP A 210 -20.41 8.37 -3.07
C ASP A 210 -20.02 7.18 -2.17
N LEU A 211 -20.70 6.96 -1.04
CA LEU A 211 -20.51 5.82 -0.16
C LEU A 211 -21.57 4.72 -0.32
N THR A 212 -22.64 4.98 -1.08
CA THR A 212 -23.75 4.04 -1.24
C THR A 212 -23.29 2.70 -1.82
N GLU A 213 -22.52 2.71 -2.90
CA GLU A 213 -21.99 1.49 -3.52
C GLU A 213 -21.11 0.67 -2.54
N LYS A 214 -20.23 1.33 -1.80
CA LYS A 214 -19.37 0.69 -0.80
C LYS A 214 -20.14 0.11 0.38
N ARG A 215 -21.20 0.80 0.82
CA ARG A 215 -22.10 0.28 1.85
C ARG A 215 -22.78 -1.00 1.36
N ASP A 216 -23.30 -1.01 0.14
CA ASP A 216 -23.98 -2.16 -0.44
C ASP A 216 -23.01 -3.35 -0.64
N GLU A 217 -21.79 -3.10 -1.09
CA GLU A 217 -20.71 -4.12 -1.13
C GLU A 217 -20.41 -4.68 0.25
N PHE A 218 -20.33 -3.84 1.27
CA PHE A 218 -20.06 -4.29 2.65
C PHE A 218 -21.22 -5.14 3.19
N ILE A 219 -22.45 -4.75 2.94
CA ILE A 219 -23.65 -5.53 3.28
C ILE A 219 -23.61 -6.91 2.60
N GLU A 220 -23.25 -7.00 1.33
CA GLU A 220 -23.14 -8.29 0.62
C GLU A 220 -22.03 -9.18 1.20
N LYS A 221 -20.91 -8.60 1.61
CA LYS A 221 -19.86 -9.36 2.35
C LYS A 221 -20.39 -9.93 3.67
N LEU A 222 -21.15 -9.14 4.44
CA LEU A 222 -21.76 -9.58 5.69
C LEU A 222 -22.82 -10.68 5.46
N LYS A 223 -23.63 -10.57 4.42
CA LYS A 223 -24.58 -11.61 4.01
C LYS A 223 -23.86 -12.91 3.60
N GLY A 224 -22.72 -12.79 2.90
CA GLY A 224 -21.82 -13.90 2.59
C GLY A 224 -21.29 -14.59 3.85
N MET A 225 -20.77 -13.81 4.80
CA MET A 225 -20.29 -14.31 6.09
C MET A 225 -21.39 -15.02 6.88
N LYS A 226 -22.61 -14.47 6.90
CA LYS A 226 -23.76 -15.08 7.56
C LYS A 226 -24.11 -16.47 6.99
N LYS A 227 -23.93 -16.69 5.68
CA LYS A 227 -24.13 -18.00 5.06
C LYS A 227 -23.15 -19.06 5.57
N MET A 228 -21.92 -18.66 5.95
CA MET A 228 -20.91 -19.55 6.52
C MET A 228 -21.29 -20.06 7.93
N PHE A 229 -22.13 -19.31 8.65
CA PHE A 229 -22.67 -19.70 9.95
C PHE A 229 -24.00 -20.49 9.88
N LYS A 230 -24.36 -21.03 8.72
CA LYS A 230 -25.46 -22.01 8.65
C LYS A 230 -25.00 -23.30 9.30
N GLY A 231 -25.43 -23.53 10.56
CA GLY A 231 -25.47 -24.85 11.12
C GLY A 231 -26.51 -25.69 10.33
N GLU A 232 -26.26 -26.97 10.21
CA GLU A 232 -27.32 -27.91 9.84
C GLU A 232 -28.45 -27.78 10.89
N ASP A 233 -29.64 -27.38 10.42
CA ASP A 233 -30.88 -27.40 11.20
C ASP A 233 -31.31 -28.86 11.44
#